data_2499c9beaaa3a5e3ff42c4ce3c0fa2be
#
_entry.id   2499c9beaaa3a5e3ff42c4ce3c0fa2be
#
_cell.length_a   1.000
_cell.length_b   1.000
_cell.length_c   1.000
_cell.angle_alpha   90.00
_cell.angle_beta   90.00
_cell.angle_gamma   90.00
#
_symmetry.space_group_name_H-M   'P 1'
#
loop_
_entity.id
_entity.type
_entity.pdbx_description
1 polymer ?
#
loop_
_entity_poly.entity_id
_entity_poly.type
_entity_poly.pdbx_seq_one_letter_code
_entity_poly.pdbx_strand_id
1 'polypeptide(L)'
;MMRLKLFGQGLTGIVIALLTALTTTATINQPSYAGGTSFYCGKSKGVPVTFARTQDGRNVPMIKWISQQYFSQEWTVERRCQEVSRRFQRSYDNGTLKYIRTGMLRGESVVCAAMNQNAACTDSTLLFTLRRGSNAKDTVRRLLNRRGLVAGNVLNESSEETLNIDFDAYLNNATVEPNSESNQDSGNNP
;
A
#
# COMPACT_ATOMS: atom_id res chain seq x y z
N MET A 1 -19.14 -51.36 -79.41
CA MET A 1 -19.93 -52.49 -78.83
C MET A 1 -19.82 -52.48 -77.36
N MET A 2 -20.94 -52.57 -76.66
CA MET A 2 -21.21 -52.93 -75.28
C MET A 2 -20.84 -51.94 -74.19
N ARG A 3 -21.86 -51.21 -73.73
CA ARG A 3 -22.70 -51.46 -72.52
C ARG A 3 -21.94 -51.21 -71.21
N LEU A 4 -22.24 -50.11 -70.56
CA LEU A 4 -23.29 -49.82 -69.59
C LEU A 4 -23.24 -50.73 -68.35
N LYS A 5 -22.95 -50.17 -67.18
CA LYS A 5 -23.82 -50.29 -66.00
C LYS A 5 -23.45 -49.32 -64.92
N LEU A 6 -24.38 -48.54 -64.57
CA LEU A 6 -24.52 -47.80 -63.31
C LEU A 6 -24.71 -48.77 -62.17
N PHE A 7 -24.23 -48.36 -60.94
CA PHE A 7 -24.82 -48.58 -59.64
C PHE A 7 -24.00 -47.67 -58.76
N GLY A 8 -24.41 -46.67 -58.10
CA GLY A 8 -25.64 -46.44 -57.34
C GLY A 8 -25.34 -46.67 -55.85
N GLN A 9 -25.56 -45.63 -55.07
CA GLN A 9 -25.71 -45.63 -53.63
C GLN A 9 -24.37 -45.60 -52.79
N GLY A 10 -24.18 -44.81 -51.79
CA GLY A 10 -25.12 -44.15 -50.91
C GLY A 10 -24.43 -43.09 -50.12
N LEU A 11 -25.15 -42.03 -49.92
CA LEU A 11 -24.90 -40.97 -49.01
C LEU A 11 -25.07 -41.50 -47.57
N THR A 12 -24.07 -41.40 -46.77
CA THR A 12 -24.26 -41.24 -45.34
C THR A 12 -23.44 -40.08 -44.89
N GLY A 13 -24.09 -38.95 -44.82
CA GLY A 13 -23.54 -37.72 -44.20
C GLY A 13 -23.43 -37.92 -42.73
N ILE A 14 -22.21 -37.99 -42.22
CA ILE A 14 -21.94 -37.79 -40.83
C ILE A 14 -21.70 -36.30 -40.60
N VAL A 15 -22.75 -35.63 -40.13
CA VAL A 15 -22.64 -34.25 -39.61
C VAL A 15 -22.01 -34.36 -38.23
N ILE A 16 -20.70 -34.19 -38.16
CA ILE A 16 -20.03 -33.98 -36.88
C ILE A 16 -20.27 -32.53 -36.50
N ALA A 17 -21.27 -32.31 -35.63
CA ALA A 17 -21.47 -31.04 -34.96
C ALA A 17 -20.32 -30.84 -33.98
N LEU A 18 -19.33 -30.04 -34.38
CA LEU A 18 -18.30 -29.52 -33.49
C LEU A 18 -18.95 -28.49 -32.55
N LEU A 19 -19.33 -28.94 -31.34
CA LEU A 19 -19.66 -28.09 -30.21
C LEU A 19 -18.36 -27.48 -29.73
N THR A 20 -18.00 -26.31 -30.26
CA THR A 20 -16.96 -25.47 -29.69
C THR A 20 -17.52 -24.88 -28.37
N ALA A 21 -17.19 -25.49 -27.24
CA ALA A 21 -17.41 -24.91 -25.94
C ALA A 21 -16.52 -23.64 -25.82
N LEU A 22 -17.14 -22.47 -25.99
CA LEU A 22 -16.51 -21.20 -25.58
C LEU A 22 -16.34 -21.22 -24.08
N THR A 23 -15.19 -21.65 -23.61
CA THR A 23 -14.76 -21.39 -22.24
C THR A 23 -14.43 -19.90 -22.14
N THR A 24 -15.38 -19.11 -21.70
CA THR A 24 -15.12 -17.75 -21.26
C THR A 24 -14.24 -17.81 -20.02
N THR A 25 -12.92 -17.73 -20.18
CA THR A 25 -12.02 -17.47 -19.08
C THR A 25 -12.35 -16.08 -18.56
N ALA A 26 -13.07 -15.99 -17.44
CA ALA A 26 -13.19 -14.77 -16.71
C ALA A 26 -11.77 -14.39 -16.25
N THR A 27 -11.13 -13.47 -16.97
CA THR A 27 -9.92 -12.83 -16.51
C THR A 27 -10.30 -12.01 -15.29
N ILE A 28 -10.04 -12.56 -14.12
CA ILE A 28 -10.08 -11.79 -12.88
C ILE A 28 -9.00 -10.73 -13.08
N ASN A 29 -9.41 -9.49 -13.34
CA ASN A 29 -8.53 -8.33 -13.29
C ASN A 29 -8.08 -8.16 -11.84
N GLN A 30 -7.15 -9.01 -11.41
CA GLN A 30 -6.32 -8.66 -10.27
C GLN A 30 -5.54 -7.41 -10.68
N PRO A 31 -5.65 -6.30 -9.94
CA PRO A 31 -4.76 -5.18 -10.18
C PRO A 31 -3.34 -5.72 -10.06
N SER A 32 -2.68 -5.86 -11.20
CA SER A 32 -1.26 -6.18 -11.26
C SER A 32 -0.53 -4.99 -10.68
N TYR A 33 -0.24 -5.04 -9.39
CA TYR A 33 0.72 -4.14 -8.79
C TYR A 33 2.08 -4.52 -9.35
N ALA A 34 2.35 -4.03 -10.56
CA ALA A 34 3.62 -4.21 -11.21
C ALA A 34 4.72 -3.57 -10.36
N GLY A 35 5.30 -4.35 -9.47
CA GLY A 35 6.65 -4.12 -9.00
C GLY A 35 6.90 -3.00 -8.00
N GLY A 36 5.92 -2.55 -7.16
CA GLY A 36 6.14 -1.49 -6.20
C GLY A 36 5.65 -1.80 -4.78
N THR A 37 6.08 -0.98 -3.82
CA THR A 37 5.51 -0.99 -2.46
C THR A 37 4.12 -0.37 -2.48
N SER A 38 3.14 -1.01 -1.84
CA SER A 38 1.79 -0.47 -1.66
C SER A 38 1.51 -0.11 -0.21
N PHE A 39 0.67 0.92 0.00
CA PHE A 39 0.33 1.40 1.34
C PHE A 39 -1.16 1.26 1.58
N TYR A 40 -1.51 0.71 2.75
CA TYR A 40 -2.90 0.49 3.11
C TYR A 40 -3.13 0.64 4.62
N CYS A 41 -4.37 0.91 4.99
CA CYS A 41 -4.80 0.87 6.37
C CYS A 41 -5.34 -0.52 6.68
N GLY A 42 -4.70 -1.20 7.60
CA GLY A 42 -5.12 -2.50 8.13
C GLY A 42 -5.30 -2.45 9.64
N LYS A 43 -5.46 -3.61 10.26
CA LYS A 43 -5.55 -3.75 11.72
C LYS A 43 -4.47 -4.70 12.23
N SER A 44 -3.85 -4.36 13.36
CA SER A 44 -2.98 -5.23 14.13
C SER A 44 -3.52 -5.29 15.55
N LYS A 45 -3.93 -6.49 16.00
CA LYS A 45 -4.55 -6.69 17.33
C LYS A 45 -5.71 -5.72 17.60
N GLY A 46 -6.56 -5.49 16.60
CA GLY A 46 -7.72 -4.58 16.70
C GLY A 46 -7.40 -3.10 16.54
N VAL A 47 -6.12 -2.69 16.48
CA VAL A 47 -5.69 -1.29 16.35
C VAL A 47 -5.47 -0.97 14.86
N PRO A 48 -5.99 0.17 14.36
CA PRO A 48 -5.69 0.64 13.00
C PRO A 48 -4.20 0.91 12.82
N VAL A 49 -3.65 0.43 11.71
CA VAL A 49 -2.23 0.56 11.38
C VAL A 49 -2.08 0.90 9.90
N THR A 50 -1.27 1.91 9.60
CA THR A 50 -0.76 2.13 8.25
C THR A 50 0.35 1.13 7.97
N PHE A 51 0.15 0.26 6.98
CA PHE A 51 1.12 -0.72 6.53
C PHE A 51 1.75 -0.31 5.20
N ALA A 52 3.00 -0.70 5.02
CA ALA A 52 3.63 -0.82 3.72
C ALA A 52 3.74 -2.31 3.36
N ARG A 53 3.17 -2.71 2.22
CA ARG A 53 3.36 -4.02 1.64
C ARG A 53 4.43 -3.93 0.58
N THR A 54 5.58 -4.51 0.84
CA THR A 54 6.74 -4.50 -0.06
C THR A 54 6.54 -5.46 -1.24
N GLN A 55 7.33 -5.30 -2.29
CA GLN A 55 7.26 -6.14 -3.49
C GLN A 55 7.47 -7.63 -3.18
N ASP A 56 8.30 -7.96 -2.19
CA ASP A 56 8.55 -9.32 -1.71
C ASP A 56 7.45 -9.83 -0.75
N GLY A 57 6.34 -9.10 -0.62
CA GLY A 57 5.15 -9.51 0.12
C GLY A 57 5.21 -9.28 1.63
N ARG A 58 6.26 -8.64 2.16
CA ARG A 58 6.33 -8.31 3.59
C ARG A 58 5.33 -7.22 3.97
N ASN A 59 4.64 -7.39 5.09
CA ASN A 59 3.80 -6.36 5.67
C ASN A 59 4.56 -5.64 6.79
N VAL A 60 4.94 -4.41 6.51
CA VAL A 60 5.69 -3.55 7.44
C VAL A 60 4.72 -2.60 8.13
N PRO A 61 4.50 -2.73 9.46
CA PRO A 61 3.68 -1.77 10.20
C PRO A 61 4.43 -0.45 10.32
N MET A 62 3.89 0.59 9.68
CA MET A 62 4.47 1.93 9.65
C MET A 62 4.05 2.74 10.87
N ILE A 63 2.74 2.92 11.06
CA ILE A 63 2.17 3.80 12.08
C ILE A 63 0.98 3.12 12.76
N LYS A 64 1.03 2.99 14.08
CA LYS A 64 -0.11 2.53 14.90
C LYS A 64 -0.93 3.73 15.39
N TRP A 65 -2.23 3.73 15.08
CA TRP A 65 -3.15 4.82 15.39
C TRP A 65 -3.92 4.53 16.67
N ILE A 66 -3.39 4.97 17.82
CA ILE A 66 -3.94 4.63 19.14
C ILE A 66 -4.64 5.79 19.86
N SER A 67 -4.41 7.04 19.45
CA SER A 67 -4.91 8.21 20.18
C SER A 67 -6.03 8.91 19.44
N GLN A 68 -7.19 9.04 20.11
CA GLN A 68 -8.35 9.83 19.65
C GLN A 68 -8.38 11.24 20.28
N GLN A 69 -7.69 11.45 21.39
CA GLN A 69 -7.89 12.58 22.32
C GLN A 69 -7.58 13.97 21.77
N TYR A 70 -6.88 14.08 20.63
CA TYR A 70 -6.33 15.37 20.15
C TYR A 70 -6.90 15.80 18.79
N PHE A 71 -7.88 15.08 18.29
CA PHE A 71 -8.47 15.35 17.00
C PHE A 71 -9.98 15.50 17.13
N SER A 72 -10.60 16.23 16.22
CA SER A 72 -12.07 16.34 16.18
C SER A 72 -12.71 14.96 16.02
N GLN A 73 -13.97 14.83 16.42
CA GLN A 73 -14.72 13.56 16.27
C GLN A 73 -14.77 13.05 14.83
N GLU A 74 -14.63 13.93 13.86
CA GLU A 74 -14.57 13.60 12.44
C GLU A 74 -13.26 12.90 12.02
N TRP A 75 -12.16 13.15 12.73
CA TRP A 75 -10.84 12.56 12.48
C TRP A 75 -10.59 11.35 13.38
N THR A 76 -11.40 10.30 13.20
CA THR A 76 -11.22 9.03 13.92
C THR A 76 -9.86 8.41 13.62
N VAL A 77 -9.43 7.47 14.45
CA VAL A 77 -8.17 6.73 14.21
C VAL A 77 -8.19 5.99 12.87
N GLU A 78 -9.34 5.44 12.47
CA GLU A 78 -9.54 4.76 11.19
C GLU A 78 -9.40 5.73 10.02
N ARG A 79 -10.09 6.87 10.09
CA ARG A 79 -10.03 7.90 9.02
C ARG A 79 -8.61 8.43 8.83
N ARG A 80 -7.89 8.67 9.93
CA ARG A 80 -6.48 9.08 9.86
C ARG A 80 -5.60 8.00 9.24
N CYS A 81 -5.78 6.75 9.64
CA CYS A 81 -5.08 5.61 9.07
C CYS A 81 -5.29 5.54 7.55
N GLN A 82 -6.53 5.61 7.09
CA GLN A 82 -6.87 5.57 5.66
C GLN A 82 -6.26 6.74 4.89
N GLU A 83 -6.45 7.96 5.39
CA GLU A 83 -5.94 9.16 4.73
C GLU A 83 -4.43 9.19 4.65
N VAL A 84 -3.74 8.83 5.72
CA VAL A 84 -2.26 8.80 5.75
C VAL A 84 -1.73 7.69 4.86
N SER A 85 -2.34 6.51 4.84
CA SER A 85 -1.96 5.43 3.92
C SER A 85 -2.09 5.87 2.46
N ARG A 86 -3.18 6.57 2.10
CA ARG A 86 -3.38 7.13 0.77
C ARG A 86 -2.32 8.18 0.40
N ARG A 87 -1.89 9.02 1.36
CA ARG A 87 -0.84 10.01 1.14
C ARG A 87 0.54 9.37 0.96
N PHE A 88 0.84 8.32 1.72
CA PHE A 88 2.05 7.52 1.49
C PHE A 88 2.05 6.93 0.08
N GLN A 89 0.94 6.30 -0.34
CA GLN A 89 0.81 5.74 -1.69
C GLN A 89 1.08 6.80 -2.76
N ARG A 90 0.37 7.93 -2.70
CA ARG A 90 0.56 9.02 -3.66
C ARG A 90 2.00 9.51 -3.71
N SER A 91 2.64 9.67 -2.55
CA SER A 91 4.03 10.15 -2.48
C SER A 91 5.04 9.12 -2.97
N TYR A 92 4.72 7.85 -2.85
CA TYR A 92 5.51 6.76 -3.41
C TYR A 92 5.38 6.72 -4.94
N ASP A 93 4.14 6.75 -5.44
CA ASP A 93 3.83 6.65 -6.88
C ASP A 93 4.43 7.82 -7.68
N ASN A 94 4.46 9.01 -7.11
CA ASN A 94 5.05 10.19 -7.75
C ASN A 94 6.56 10.38 -7.47
N GLY A 95 7.20 9.42 -6.78
CA GLY A 95 8.62 9.39 -6.50
C GLY A 95 9.10 10.38 -5.43
N THR A 96 8.22 11.08 -4.71
CA THR A 96 8.62 12.03 -3.66
C THR A 96 8.98 11.37 -2.33
N LEU A 97 8.59 10.10 -2.11
CA LEU A 97 8.86 9.38 -0.86
C LEU A 97 10.26 8.73 -0.88
N LYS A 98 11.31 9.54 -0.96
CA LYS A 98 12.69 9.09 -0.74
C LYS A 98 13.10 9.22 0.73
N TYR A 99 12.55 10.24 1.39
CA TYR A 99 12.74 10.48 2.83
C TYR A 99 11.39 10.74 3.49
N ILE A 100 11.26 10.32 4.75
CA ILE A 100 10.25 10.82 5.68
C ILE A 100 10.94 11.87 6.54
N ARG A 101 10.39 13.09 6.57
CA ARG A 101 10.98 14.16 7.38
C ARG A 101 9.96 14.90 8.22
N THR A 102 10.43 15.48 9.32
CA THR A 102 9.66 16.44 10.09
C THR A 102 9.91 17.86 9.57
N GLY A 103 8.94 18.73 9.69
CA GLY A 103 9.05 20.14 9.29
C GLY A 103 7.88 20.95 9.78
N MET A 104 7.83 22.20 9.31
CA MET A 104 6.74 23.13 9.59
C MET A 104 5.95 23.39 8.30
N LEU A 105 4.63 23.41 8.40
CA LEU A 105 3.72 23.80 7.32
C LEU A 105 2.59 24.63 7.91
N ARG A 106 2.42 25.87 7.47
CA ARG A 106 1.40 26.80 7.97
C ARG A 106 1.41 26.96 9.51
N GLY A 107 2.60 26.97 10.12
CA GLY A 107 2.76 27.07 11.57
C GLY A 107 2.47 25.80 12.38
N GLU A 108 2.19 24.69 11.70
CA GLU A 108 1.96 23.40 12.32
C GLU A 108 3.18 22.47 12.11
N SER A 109 3.54 21.70 13.15
CA SER A 109 4.53 20.64 13.01
C SER A 109 3.95 19.50 12.20
N VAL A 110 4.65 19.09 11.14
CA VAL A 110 4.17 18.08 10.19
C VAL A 110 5.22 17.00 9.94
N VAL A 111 4.74 15.88 9.39
CA VAL A 111 5.56 14.85 8.75
C VAL A 111 5.23 14.86 7.27
N CYS A 112 6.25 14.91 6.44
CA CYS A 112 6.10 14.95 4.98
C CYS A 112 7.03 13.95 4.29
N ALA A 113 6.65 13.56 3.07
CA ALA A 113 7.53 12.90 2.13
C ALA A 113 8.51 13.93 1.54
N ALA A 114 9.72 13.54 1.21
CA ALA A 114 10.72 14.40 0.64
C ALA A 114 11.59 13.67 -0.37
N MET A 115 11.99 14.34 -1.45
CA MET A 115 12.91 13.78 -2.44
C MET A 115 14.38 13.83 -1.96
N ASN A 116 14.68 14.75 -1.06
CA ASN A 116 16.00 14.91 -0.45
C ASN A 116 15.86 15.46 0.97
N GLN A 117 16.95 15.45 1.72
CA GLN A 117 16.99 15.83 3.14
C GLN A 117 16.68 17.30 3.40
N ASN A 118 16.80 18.17 2.40
CA ASN A 118 16.62 19.63 2.53
C ASN A 118 15.29 20.12 1.94
N ALA A 119 14.51 19.23 1.31
CA ALA A 119 13.23 19.62 0.72
C ALA A 119 12.26 20.16 1.77
N ALA A 120 11.60 21.27 1.48
CA ALA A 120 10.57 21.82 2.36
C ALA A 120 9.31 20.95 2.35
N CYS A 121 8.58 20.91 3.48
CA CYS A 121 7.25 20.34 3.53
C CYS A 121 6.26 21.24 2.79
N THR A 122 5.43 20.66 1.94
CA THR A 122 4.37 21.32 1.17
C THR A 122 3.05 20.58 1.32
N ASP A 123 1.95 21.17 0.86
CA ASP A 123 0.64 20.50 0.88
C ASP A 123 0.63 19.20 0.07
N SER A 124 1.37 19.16 -1.03
CA SER A 124 1.47 17.98 -1.89
C SER A 124 2.29 16.85 -1.29
N THR A 125 3.25 17.18 -0.42
CA THR A 125 4.15 16.21 0.24
C THR A 125 3.71 15.88 1.67
N LEU A 126 2.69 16.57 2.21
CA LEU A 126 2.18 16.35 3.56
C LEU A 126 1.71 14.90 3.75
N LEU A 127 2.28 14.20 4.70
CA LEU A 127 1.81 12.88 5.14
C LEU A 127 0.79 13.05 6.28
N PHE A 128 1.17 13.70 7.37
CA PHE A 128 0.25 14.01 8.47
C PHE A 128 0.76 15.18 9.35
N THR A 129 -0.19 15.79 10.07
CA THR A 129 0.10 16.86 11.03
C THR A 129 0.27 16.26 12.41
N LEU A 130 1.23 16.78 13.16
CA LEU A 130 1.49 16.40 14.55
C LEU A 130 0.63 17.22 15.51
N ARG A 131 0.49 16.74 16.73
CA ARG A 131 -0.18 17.51 17.79
C ARG A 131 0.58 18.81 18.06
N ARG A 132 -0.16 19.92 18.22
CA ARG A 132 0.42 21.21 18.64
C ARG A 132 1.21 21.07 19.95
N GLY A 133 2.37 21.70 20.00
CA GLY A 133 3.25 21.68 21.16
C GLY A 133 3.96 20.34 21.42
N SER A 134 3.80 19.34 20.54
CA SER A 134 4.58 18.11 20.64
C SER A 134 5.96 18.28 20.01
N ASN A 135 6.97 17.63 20.61
CA ASN A 135 8.26 17.48 19.93
C ASN A 135 8.10 16.57 18.73
N ALA A 136 8.34 17.10 17.54
CA ALA A 136 8.12 16.39 16.27
C ALA A 136 9.00 15.14 16.16
N LYS A 137 10.29 15.26 16.48
CA LYS A 137 11.28 14.19 16.43
C LYS A 137 10.90 13.03 17.35
N ASP A 138 10.55 13.32 18.59
CA ASP A 138 10.17 12.30 19.57
C ASP A 138 8.83 11.65 19.23
N THR A 139 7.89 12.43 18.68
CA THR A 139 6.61 11.90 18.25
C THR A 139 6.77 10.91 17.09
N VAL A 140 7.54 11.27 16.06
CA VAL A 140 7.83 10.39 14.93
C VAL A 140 8.58 9.14 15.37
N ARG A 141 9.54 9.26 16.28
CA ARG A 141 10.27 8.10 16.84
C ARG A 141 9.36 7.12 17.58
N ARG A 142 8.30 7.60 18.21
CA ARG A 142 7.31 6.73 18.87
C ARG A 142 6.31 6.11 17.90
N LEU A 143 5.98 6.80 16.81
CA LEU A 143 4.98 6.35 15.85
C LEU A 143 5.52 5.31 14.87
N LEU A 144 6.77 5.47 14.44
CA LEU A 144 7.37 4.61 13.41
C LEU A 144 8.03 3.36 14.00
N ASN A 145 8.23 2.37 13.14
CA ASN A 145 8.90 1.12 13.51
C ASN A 145 10.33 1.39 13.98
N ARG A 146 10.65 0.92 15.18
CA ARG A 146 11.93 1.24 15.84
C ARG A 146 13.16 0.74 15.09
N ARG A 147 13.12 -0.47 14.51
CA ARG A 147 14.26 -1.03 13.77
C ARG A 147 14.48 -0.28 12.45
N GLY A 148 13.40 -0.03 11.72
CA GLY A 148 13.47 0.78 10.49
C GLY A 148 14.00 2.19 10.77
N LEU A 149 13.58 2.81 11.87
CA LEU A 149 14.06 4.12 12.29
C LEU A 149 15.57 4.17 12.52
N VAL A 150 16.15 3.18 13.19
CA VAL A 150 17.60 3.14 13.46
C VAL A 150 18.37 3.07 12.15
N ALA A 151 17.91 2.25 11.19
CA ALA A 151 18.58 2.07 9.91
C ALA A 151 18.38 3.25 8.95
N GLY A 152 17.17 3.84 8.93
CA GLY A 152 16.82 4.94 8.02
C GLY A 152 17.19 6.33 8.54
N ASN A 153 17.55 6.45 9.84
CA ASN A 153 17.82 7.76 10.43
C ASN A 153 19.09 8.38 9.86
N VAL A 154 18.91 9.49 9.17
CA VAL A 154 20.03 10.28 8.66
C VAL A 154 20.41 11.29 9.73
N LEU A 155 21.63 11.19 10.23
CA LEU A 155 22.19 12.14 11.18
C LEU A 155 22.54 13.43 10.43
N ASN A 156 21.80 14.50 10.74
CA ASN A 156 22.17 15.87 10.32
C ASN A 156 22.71 16.64 11.51
N GLU A 157 23.95 17.09 11.39
CA GLU A 157 24.60 17.92 12.41
C GLU A 157 23.96 19.32 12.54
N SER A 158 23.15 19.73 11.54
CA SER A 158 22.76 21.14 11.39
C SER A 158 21.40 21.53 11.97
N SER A 159 20.59 20.62 12.51
CA SER A 159 19.37 21.02 13.23
C SER A 159 18.86 19.96 14.22
N GLU A 160 18.79 20.35 15.48
CA GLU A 160 18.20 19.51 16.55
C GLU A 160 16.69 19.23 16.32
N GLU A 161 16.01 20.01 15.50
CA GLU A 161 14.54 19.94 15.33
C GLU A 161 14.08 19.06 14.15
N THR A 162 14.91 18.85 13.14
CA THR A 162 14.50 18.11 11.93
C THR A 162 14.95 16.66 11.98
N LEU A 163 14.01 15.73 11.81
CA LEU A 163 14.30 14.31 11.61
C LEU A 163 14.18 13.99 10.12
N ASN A 164 15.20 13.36 9.54
CA ASN A 164 15.20 12.83 8.20
C ASN A 164 15.43 11.31 8.26
N ILE A 165 14.57 10.55 7.62
CA ILE A 165 14.60 9.09 7.61
C ILE A 165 14.66 8.66 6.14
N ASP A 166 15.72 7.99 5.74
CA ASP A 166 15.82 7.32 4.45
C ASP A 166 14.75 6.23 4.39
N PHE A 167 13.86 6.33 3.39
CA PHE A 167 12.69 5.49 3.35
C PHE A 167 13.01 4.04 2.95
N ASP A 168 13.92 3.85 2.01
CA ASP A 168 14.31 2.51 1.56
C ASP A 168 15.08 1.77 2.66
N ALA A 169 16.01 2.45 3.33
CA ALA A 169 16.72 1.89 4.49
C ALA A 169 15.74 1.56 5.64
N TYR A 170 14.74 2.43 5.87
CA TYR A 170 13.69 2.19 6.85
C TYR A 170 12.91 0.92 6.54
N LEU A 171 12.39 0.76 5.31
CA LEU A 171 11.57 -0.40 4.92
C LEU A 171 12.35 -1.71 4.99
N ASN A 172 13.60 -1.69 4.53
CA ASN A 172 14.43 -2.89 4.48
C ASN A 172 14.76 -3.45 5.87
N ASN A 173 14.78 -2.61 6.89
CA ASN A 173 15.16 -2.98 8.25
C ASN A 173 13.99 -2.98 9.25
N ALA A 174 12.81 -2.54 8.85
CA ALA A 174 11.64 -2.55 9.71
C ALA A 174 11.20 -3.98 10.06
N THR A 175 10.68 -4.15 11.28
CA THR A 175 10.08 -5.41 11.71
C THR A 175 8.81 -5.67 10.90
N VAL A 176 8.67 -6.87 10.37
CA VAL A 176 7.46 -7.32 9.68
C VAL A 176 6.47 -7.92 10.67
N GLU A 177 5.18 -7.75 10.42
CA GLU A 177 4.15 -8.55 11.07
C GLU A 177 3.86 -9.80 10.21
N PRO A 178 3.73 -10.99 10.81
CA PRO A 178 3.25 -12.16 10.08
C PRO A 178 1.88 -11.80 9.48
N ASN A 179 1.60 -12.29 8.27
CA ASN A 179 0.35 -12.03 7.56
C ASN A 179 -0.83 -12.27 8.52
N SER A 180 -1.46 -11.20 8.99
CA SER A 180 -2.80 -11.30 9.53
C SER A 180 -3.67 -11.61 8.31
N GLU A 181 -4.16 -12.86 8.26
CA GLU A 181 -5.11 -13.33 7.27
C GLU A 181 -6.20 -12.27 7.09
N SER A 182 -6.37 -11.83 5.86
CA SER A 182 -7.58 -11.13 5.47
C SER A 182 -8.72 -12.09 5.82
N ASN A 183 -9.50 -11.81 6.85
CA ASN A 183 -10.77 -12.47 7.08
C ASN A 183 -11.65 -12.21 5.83
N GLN A 184 -11.54 -13.10 4.85
CA GLN A 184 -12.62 -13.36 3.94
C GLN A 184 -13.68 -14.04 4.79
N ASP A 185 -14.66 -13.23 5.19
CA ASP A 185 -15.92 -13.68 5.75
C ASP A 185 -16.58 -14.61 4.72
N SER A 186 -16.26 -15.90 4.83
CA SER A 186 -17.01 -16.94 4.15
C SER A 186 -18.33 -17.06 4.87
N GLY A 187 -19.27 -16.20 4.50
CA GLY A 187 -20.68 -16.34 4.85
C GLY A 187 -21.19 -17.69 4.34
N ASN A 188 -21.03 -18.72 5.15
CA ASN A 188 -21.81 -19.92 5.04
C ASN A 188 -23.16 -19.63 5.67
N ASN A 189 -24.16 -19.41 4.84
CA ASN A 189 -25.55 -19.39 5.25
C ASN A 189 -26.12 -20.82 5.04
N PRO A 190 -26.75 -21.44 6.05
CA PRO A 190 -27.43 -22.72 5.92
C PRO A 190 -28.72 -22.62 5.10
#